data_9fde1fef8ae99d7776b15cd923ea5fd3
#
_entry.id   9fde1fef8ae99d7776b15cd923ea5fd3
#
_cell.length_a   1.000
_cell.length_b   1.000
_cell.length_c   1.000
_cell.angle_alpha   90.00
_cell.angle_beta   90.00
_cell.angle_gamma   90.00
#
_symmetry.space_group_name_H-M   'P 1'
#
loop_
_entity.id
_entity.type
_entity.pdbx_description
1 polymer ?
#
loop_
_entity_poly.entity_id
_entity_poly.type
_entity_poly.pdbx_seq_one_letter_code
_entity_poly.pdbx_strand_id
1 'polypeptide(L)'
;MIVDRQGRRFRNLRISLTSACNYACTYCVPNGKRLVAAQDELSAEAMARGVAYLIEAAGIERLRITGGEPLVSPKLEAFMTAVGKMGLEDISLTTNGQLLAKKLPLLVDAGIRRLNVSLDTLDASAFRGIARGGDLATVLDGMSEASAAGMKIKVNMVPLRGQNLDQVMPLLDYCLERGYELRFIELMRMGHLANDSNAFLQQFVSL
;
A
#
# COMPACT_ATOMS: atom_id res chain seq x y z
N MET A 1 -11.33 1.54 -24.49
CA MET A 1 -11.38 2.66 -23.50
C MET A 1 -12.61 2.49 -22.65
N ILE A 2 -12.47 2.52 -21.31
CA ILE A 2 -13.62 2.43 -20.39
C ILE A 2 -14.07 3.85 -20.04
N VAL A 3 -15.36 4.12 -20.28
CA VAL A 3 -15.99 5.41 -19.99
C VAL A 3 -17.29 5.13 -19.23
N ASP A 4 -17.54 5.83 -18.13
CA ASP A 4 -18.81 5.69 -17.41
C ASP A 4 -19.93 6.57 -18.00
N ARG A 5 -21.13 6.47 -17.41
CA ARG A 5 -22.29 7.24 -17.87
C ARG A 5 -22.15 8.76 -17.69
N GLN A 6 -21.18 9.23 -16.91
CA GLN A 6 -20.83 10.63 -16.71
C GLN A 6 -19.70 11.12 -17.61
N GLY A 7 -19.21 10.28 -18.56
CA GLY A 7 -18.11 10.61 -19.47
C GLY A 7 -16.72 10.53 -18.85
N ARG A 8 -16.55 9.99 -17.62
CA ARG A 8 -15.25 9.84 -16.97
C ARG A 8 -14.50 8.67 -17.59
N ARG A 9 -13.24 8.90 -17.94
CA ARG A 9 -12.34 7.89 -18.51
C ARG A 9 -11.52 7.21 -17.42
N PHE A 10 -11.52 5.89 -17.40
CA PHE A 10 -10.75 5.09 -16.46
C PHE A 10 -9.44 4.65 -17.09
N ARG A 11 -8.34 5.29 -16.65
CA ARG A 11 -6.98 5.00 -17.13
C ARG A 11 -6.10 4.33 -16.05
N ASN A 12 -6.61 4.22 -14.82
CA ASN A 12 -5.90 3.67 -13.69
C ASN A 12 -6.45 2.29 -13.35
N LEU A 13 -5.57 1.30 -13.29
CA LEU A 13 -5.88 -0.03 -12.79
C LEU A 13 -5.26 -0.22 -11.41
N ARG A 14 -6.03 -0.73 -10.46
CA ARG A 14 -5.51 -1.21 -9.18
C ARG A 14 -5.64 -2.72 -9.14
N ILE A 15 -4.56 -3.39 -8.77
CA ILE A 15 -4.55 -4.84 -8.59
C ILE A 15 -4.03 -5.22 -7.22
N SER A 16 -4.60 -6.28 -6.64
CA SER A 16 -4.11 -6.93 -5.44
C SER A 16 -3.24 -8.11 -5.87
N LEU A 17 -1.95 -8.06 -5.54
CA LEU A 17 -1.00 -9.11 -5.92
C LEU A 17 -1.14 -10.36 -5.07
N THR A 18 -1.53 -10.18 -3.80
CA THR A 18 -1.76 -11.26 -2.84
C THR A 18 -2.68 -10.77 -1.72
N SER A 19 -3.39 -11.68 -1.08
CA SER A 19 -4.12 -11.41 0.17
C SER A 19 -3.20 -11.50 1.41
N ALA A 20 -2.03 -12.14 1.30
CA ALA A 20 -1.10 -12.31 2.42
C ALA A 20 -0.53 -10.96 2.90
N CYS A 21 -0.32 -10.85 4.22
CA CYS A 21 0.31 -9.70 4.85
C CYS A 21 1.19 -10.15 6.02
N ASN A 22 2.35 -9.51 6.17
CA ASN A 22 3.26 -9.73 7.30
C ASN A 22 2.87 -8.92 8.55
N TYR A 23 1.88 -8.02 8.47
CA TYR A 23 1.26 -7.31 9.58
C TYR A 23 -0.14 -7.84 9.89
N ALA A 24 -0.67 -7.42 11.06
CA ALA A 24 -2.03 -7.73 11.49
C ALA A 24 -2.68 -6.49 12.11
N CYS A 25 -2.65 -5.38 11.37
CA CYS A 25 -3.10 -4.07 11.85
C CYS A 25 -4.49 -4.13 12.48
N THR A 26 -4.67 -3.37 13.58
CA THR A 26 -5.86 -3.39 14.42
C THR A 26 -7.14 -3.10 13.66
N TYR A 27 -7.06 -2.22 12.66
CA TYR A 27 -8.20 -1.84 11.81
C TYR A 27 -8.40 -2.78 10.59
N CYS A 28 -7.40 -3.64 10.25
CA CYS A 28 -7.53 -4.63 9.17
C CYS A 28 -8.07 -5.97 9.65
N VAL A 29 -7.51 -6.50 10.76
CA VAL A 29 -7.84 -7.83 11.28
C VAL A 29 -8.10 -7.79 12.78
N PRO A 30 -9.26 -8.31 13.24
CA PRO A 30 -9.70 -8.15 14.63
C PRO A 30 -8.88 -8.98 15.63
N ASN A 31 -8.48 -10.18 15.22
CA ASN A 31 -7.91 -11.20 16.10
C ASN A 31 -6.38 -11.26 16.09
N GLY A 32 -5.72 -10.31 15.42
CA GLY A 32 -4.26 -10.26 15.31
C GLY A 32 -3.62 -11.38 14.49
N LYS A 33 -4.41 -12.21 13.82
CA LYS A 33 -3.88 -13.26 12.93
C LYS A 33 -3.54 -12.66 11.58
N ARG A 34 -2.30 -12.85 11.15
CA ARG A 34 -1.85 -12.39 9.83
C ARG A 34 -2.68 -13.04 8.72
N LEU A 35 -2.96 -12.25 7.69
CA LEU A 35 -3.61 -12.76 6.49
C LEU A 35 -2.64 -13.66 5.72
N VAL A 36 -3.14 -14.77 5.20
CA VAL A 36 -2.41 -15.70 4.34
C VAL A 36 -2.89 -15.59 2.91
N ALA A 37 -2.09 -16.07 1.96
CA ALA A 37 -2.48 -16.10 0.55
C ALA A 37 -3.71 -16.98 0.36
N ALA A 38 -4.65 -16.54 -0.46
CA ALA A 38 -5.79 -17.36 -0.84
C ALA A 38 -5.33 -18.52 -1.75
N GLN A 39 -6.02 -19.66 -1.67
CA GLN A 39 -5.63 -20.87 -2.42
C GLN A 39 -5.82 -20.71 -3.94
N ASP A 40 -6.73 -19.84 -4.35
CA ASP A 40 -7.13 -19.59 -5.73
C ASP A 40 -6.52 -18.30 -6.30
N GLU A 41 -5.46 -17.75 -5.69
CA GLU A 41 -4.76 -16.58 -6.25
C GLU A 41 -4.19 -16.89 -7.63
N LEU A 42 -4.42 -15.99 -8.59
CA LEU A 42 -3.86 -16.08 -9.93
C LEU A 42 -2.33 -16.10 -9.90
N SER A 43 -1.71 -16.80 -10.87
CA SER A 43 -0.26 -16.75 -11.06
C SER A 43 0.20 -15.36 -11.53
N ALA A 44 1.50 -15.07 -11.39
CA ALA A 44 2.10 -13.83 -11.86
C ALA A 44 1.85 -13.61 -13.37
N GLU A 45 1.98 -14.68 -14.16
CA GLU A 45 1.80 -14.65 -15.62
C GLU A 45 0.33 -14.41 -15.99
N ALA A 46 -0.62 -15.04 -15.27
CA ALA A 46 -2.03 -14.83 -15.50
C ALA A 46 -2.46 -13.38 -15.19
N MET A 47 -1.94 -12.83 -14.08
CA MET A 47 -2.18 -11.43 -13.73
C MET A 47 -1.56 -10.47 -14.75
N ALA A 48 -0.32 -10.72 -15.20
CA ALA A 48 0.35 -9.90 -16.20
C ALA A 48 -0.38 -9.93 -17.54
N ARG A 49 -0.87 -11.10 -17.99
CA ARG A 49 -1.73 -11.19 -19.19
C ARG A 49 -3.01 -10.40 -19.06
N GLY A 50 -3.66 -10.44 -17.88
CA GLY A 50 -4.85 -9.62 -17.60
C GLY A 50 -4.57 -8.13 -17.69
N VAL A 51 -3.44 -7.66 -17.15
CA VAL A 51 -3.00 -6.27 -17.27
C VAL A 51 -2.76 -5.89 -18.71
N ALA A 52 -2.01 -6.69 -19.48
CA ALA A 52 -1.74 -6.45 -20.91
C ALA A 52 -3.04 -6.34 -21.72
N TYR A 53 -3.99 -7.26 -21.50
CA TYR A 53 -5.30 -7.20 -22.13
C TYR A 53 -6.06 -5.91 -21.81
N LEU A 54 -6.04 -5.45 -20.55
CA LEU A 54 -6.72 -4.22 -20.15
C LEU A 54 -6.03 -2.96 -20.68
N ILE A 55 -4.72 -2.97 -20.86
CA ILE A 55 -3.99 -1.89 -21.54
C ILE A 55 -4.51 -1.76 -22.97
N GLU A 56 -4.54 -2.86 -23.71
CA GLU A 56 -4.97 -2.89 -25.12
C GLU A 56 -6.47 -2.58 -25.28
N ALA A 57 -7.32 -3.32 -24.57
CA ALA A 57 -8.78 -3.24 -24.76
C ALA A 57 -9.41 -1.99 -24.11
N ALA A 58 -8.86 -1.54 -22.98
CA ALA A 58 -9.46 -0.49 -22.16
C ALA A 58 -8.68 0.83 -22.12
N GLY A 59 -7.44 0.86 -22.62
CA GLY A 59 -6.60 2.05 -22.60
C GLY A 59 -6.11 2.39 -21.18
N ILE A 60 -5.74 1.37 -20.42
CA ILE A 60 -5.10 1.56 -19.10
C ILE A 60 -3.70 2.11 -19.30
N GLU A 61 -3.39 3.20 -18.62
CA GLU A 61 -2.11 3.92 -18.70
C GLU A 61 -1.30 3.81 -17.40
N ARG A 62 -1.97 3.58 -16.27
CA ARG A 62 -1.35 3.58 -14.94
C ARG A 62 -1.75 2.37 -14.14
N LEU A 63 -0.76 1.77 -13.47
CA LEU A 63 -0.95 0.59 -12.63
C LEU A 63 -0.62 0.92 -11.17
N ARG A 64 -1.53 0.58 -10.27
CA ARG A 64 -1.28 0.60 -8.84
C ARG A 64 -1.30 -0.82 -8.28
N ILE A 65 -0.16 -1.27 -7.79
CA ILE A 65 0.02 -2.57 -7.18
C ILE A 65 -0.23 -2.44 -5.68
N THR A 66 -1.04 -3.33 -5.14
CA THR A 66 -1.41 -3.41 -3.73
C THR A 66 -1.60 -4.88 -3.35
N GLY A 67 -2.27 -5.15 -2.24
CA GLY A 67 -2.56 -6.51 -1.77
C GLY A 67 -2.95 -6.47 -0.30
N GLY A 68 -2.67 -7.56 0.40
CA GLY A 68 -2.36 -7.48 1.82
C GLY A 68 -1.05 -6.69 1.93
N GLU A 69 0.09 -7.37 1.69
CA GLU A 69 1.38 -6.68 1.48
C GLU A 69 2.05 -7.23 0.21
N PRO A 70 2.18 -6.45 -0.86
CA PRO A 70 2.71 -6.97 -2.13
C PRO A 70 4.16 -7.43 -2.04
N LEU A 71 4.98 -6.83 -1.14
CA LEU A 71 6.40 -7.19 -1.01
C LEU A 71 6.65 -8.57 -0.39
N VAL A 72 5.64 -9.20 0.24
CA VAL A 72 5.75 -10.58 0.72
C VAL A 72 5.36 -11.62 -0.33
N SER A 73 4.76 -11.18 -1.44
CA SER A 73 4.28 -12.11 -2.47
C SER A 73 5.45 -12.79 -3.20
N PRO A 74 5.45 -14.12 -3.30
CA PRO A 74 6.44 -14.83 -4.11
C PRO A 74 6.30 -14.54 -5.61
N LYS A 75 5.16 -14.02 -6.03
CA LYS A 75 4.86 -13.62 -7.41
C LYS A 75 5.45 -12.26 -7.80
N LEU A 76 5.95 -11.49 -6.81
CA LEU A 76 6.34 -10.09 -7.02
C LEU A 76 7.36 -9.94 -8.15
N GLU A 77 8.45 -10.68 -8.11
CA GLU A 77 9.55 -10.55 -9.08
C GLU A 77 9.11 -10.84 -10.51
N ALA A 78 8.45 -11.97 -10.74
CA ALA A 78 7.97 -12.35 -12.07
C ALA A 78 6.93 -11.35 -12.58
N PHE A 79 6.00 -10.90 -11.72
CA PHE A 79 5.00 -9.91 -12.07
C PHE A 79 5.61 -8.55 -12.41
N MET A 80 6.54 -8.04 -11.58
CA MET A 80 7.21 -6.76 -11.80
C MET A 80 8.03 -6.74 -13.07
N THR A 81 8.78 -7.84 -13.36
CA THR A 81 9.53 -8.01 -14.60
C THR A 81 8.64 -7.95 -15.83
N ALA A 82 7.44 -8.52 -15.74
CA ALA A 82 6.49 -8.51 -16.85
C ALA A 82 5.87 -7.12 -17.06
N VAL A 83 5.33 -6.49 -16.00
CA VAL A 83 4.63 -5.20 -16.14
C VAL A 83 5.56 -4.02 -16.42
N GLY A 84 6.81 -4.08 -15.97
CA GLY A 84 7.81 -3.05 -16.24
C GLY A 84 8.13 -2.87 -17.73
N LYS A 85 7.82 -3.89 -18.55
CA LYS A 85 8.02 -3.87 -20.01
C LYS A 85 6.78 -3.45 -20.82
N MET A 86 5.66 -3.15 -20.16
CA MET A 86 4.38 -2.90 -20.84
C MET A 86 4.17 -1.45 -21.29
N GLY A 87 5.13 -0.54 -21.09
CA GLY A 87 5.06 0.85 -21.52
C GLY A 87 4.00 1.68 -20.79
N LEU A 88 3.65 1.31 -19.56
CA LEU A 88 2.75 2.10 -18.71
C LEU A 88 3.39 3.45 -18.34
N GLU A 89 2.59 4.52 -18.32
CA GLU A 89 3.05 5.86 -17.94
C GLU A 89 3.51 5.93 -16.47
N ASP A 90 2.87 5.17 -15.59
CA ASP A 90 3.16 5.16 -14.17
C ASP A 90 2.83 3.79 -13.56
N ILE A 91 3.79 3.25 -12.83
CA ILE A 91 3.59 2.07 -11.98
C ILE A 91 3.89 2.50 -10.55
N SER A 92 2.93 2.31 -9.66
CA SER A 92 3.08 2.63 -8.23
C SER A 92 2.75 1.44 -7.35
N LEU A 93 3.39 1.39 -6.20
CA LEU A 93 3.21 0.34 -5.20
C LEU A 93 2.66 0.93 -3.90
N THR A 94 1.72 0.22 -3.26
CA THR A 94 1.29 0.51 -1.90
C THR A 94 1.82 -0.59 -0.99
N THR A 95 2.55 -0.22 0.06
CA THR A 95 3.28 -1.15 0.95
C THR A 95 3.26 -0.66 2.39
N ASN A 96 3.43 -1.58 3.34
CA ASN A 96 3.73 -1.26 4.74
C ASN A 96 5.21 -0.91 4.99
N GLY A 97 6.06 -1.02 3.97
CA GLY A 97 7.46 -0.61 4.00
C GLY A 97 8.44 -1.60 4.64
N GLN A 98 7.99 -2.63 5.35
CA GLN A 98 8.87 -3.52 6.12
C GLN A 98 9.94 -4.24 5.29
N LEU A 99 9.64 -4.54 4.04
CA LEU A 99 10.57 -5.22 3.13
C LEU A 99 11.12 -4.27 2.04
N LEU A 100 10.92 -2.97 2.21
CA LEU A 100 11.19 -1.99 1.16
C LEU A 100 12.68 -1.96 0.79
N ALA A 101 13.58 -1.79 1.75
CA ALA A 101 15.03 -1.81 1.50
C ALA A 101 15.47 -3.10 0.79
N LYS A 102 15.02 -4.26 1.28
CA LYS A 102 15.35 -5.56 0.69
C LYS A 102 14.89 -5.71 -0.76
N LYS A 103 13.76 -5.13 -1.12
CA LYS A 103 13.14 -5.25 -2.46
C LYS A 103 13.42 -4.05 -3.36
N LEU A 104 14.12 -3.03 -2.86
CA LEU A 104 14.38 -1.79 -3.57
C LEU A 104 15.05 -2.00 -4.94
N PRO A 105 16.10 -2.85 -5.10
CA PRO A 105 16.70 -3.07 -6.41
C PRO A 105 15.68 -3.56 -7.44
N LEU A 106 14.86 -4.55 -7.08
CA LEU A 106 13.81 -5.08 -7.96
C LEU A 106 12.80 -3.98 -8.37
N LEU A 107 12.41 -3.10 -7.43
CA LEU A 107 11.43 -2.03 -7.69
C LEU A 107 12.02 -0.97 -8.63
N VAL A 108 13.30 -0.63 -8.46
CA VAL A 108 14.04 0.29 -9.35
C VAL A 108 14.13 -0.28 -10.76
N ASP A 109 14.56 -1.53 -10.89
CA ASP A 109 14.70 -2.22 -12.17
C ASP A 109 13.38 -2.36 -12.94
N ALA A 110 12.28 -2.54 -12.20
CA ALA A 110 10.93 -2.57 -12.75
C ALA A 110 10.35 -1.18 -13.11
N GLY A 111 11.11 -0.10 -12.88
CA GLY A 111 10.70 1.26 -13.21
C GLY A 111 9.69 1.88 -12.25
N ILE A 112 9.56 1.36 -11.02
CA ILE A 112 8.72 1.99 -9.98
C ILE A 112 9.35 3.33 -9.60
N ARG A 113 8.57 4.41 -9.74
CA ARG A 113 9.00 5.76 -9.39
C ARG A 113 8.22 6.37 -8.23
N ARG A 114 7.19 5.68 -7.75
CA ARG A 114 6.31 6.19 -6.71
C ARG A 114 5.85 5.10 -5.76
N LEU A 115 6.01 5.36 -4.48
CA LEU A 115 5.55 4.49 -3.39
C LEU A 115 4.47 5.18 -2.57
N ASN A 116 3.46 4.41 -2.15
CA ASN A 116 2.54 4.81 -1.11
C ASN A 116 2.85 3.92 0.11
N VAL A 117 3.45 4.50 1.14
CA VAL A 117 3.83 3.77 2.35
C VAL A 117 2.78 4.00 3.42
N SER A 118 2.22 2.92 3.95
CA SER A 118 1.30 2.98 5.08
C SER A 118 2.11 3.11 6.36
N LEU A 119 2.00 4.27 7.02
CA LEU A 119 2.72 4.59 8.25
C LEU A 119 1.82 5.45 9.15
N ASP A 120 1.39 4.87 10.26
CA ASP A 120 0.36 5.45 11.12
C ASP A 120 0.93 6.22 12.32
N THR A 121 2.25 6.13 12.57
CA THR A 121 2.92 6.74 13.73
C THR A 121 4.44 6.72 13.59
N LEU A 122 5.13 7.63 14.28
CA LEU A 122 6.58 7.65 14.48
C LEU A 122 6.98 7.16 15.88
N ASP A 123 6.03 6.82 16.74
CA ASP A 123 6.29 6.19 18.02
C ASP A 123 6.40 4.68 17.88
N ALA A 124 7.53 4.09 18.28
CA ALA A 124 7.79 2.66 18.10
C ALA A 124 6.85 1.75 18.92
N SER A 125 6.30 2.24 20.04
CA SER A 125 5.36 1.48 20.87
C SER A 125 3.97 1.48 20.22
N ALA A 126 3.50 2.66 19.81
CA ALA A 126 2.25 2.81 19.07
C ALA A 126 2.29 2.02 17.74
N PHE A 127 3.43 2.06 17.03
CA PHE A 127 3.62 1.28 15.81
C PHE A 127 3.41 -0.22 16.05
N ARG A 128 4.07 -0.78 17.07
CA ARG A 128 3.89 -2.20 17.45
C ARG A 128 2.46 -2.52 17.85
N GLY A 129 1.80 -1.59 18.55
CA GLY A 129 0.40 -1.73 18.97
C GLY A 129 -0.57 -1.76 17.79
N ILE A 130 -0.39 -0.86 16.83
CA ILE A 130 -1.27 -0.73 15.65
C ILE A 130 -0.98 -1.82 14.61
N ALA A 131 0.27 -1.95 14.18
CA ALA A 131 0.67 -2.86 13.12
C ALA A 131 0.67 -4.34 13.54
N ARG A 132 0.84 -4.61 14.84
CA ARG A 132 0.97 -5.96 15.42
C ARG A 132 2.04 -6.80 14.71
N GLY A 133 3.08 -6.15 14.24
CA GLY A 133 4.22 -6.76 13.54
C GLY A 133 5.20 -5.72 13.03
N GLY A 134 6.36 -6.18 12.62
CA GLY A 134 7.38 -5.34 12.01
C GLY A 134 8.17 -4.48 13.00
N ASP A 135 9.01 -3.65 12.42
CA ASP A 135 9.89 -2.72 13.11
C ASP A 135 9.87 -1.35 12.42
N LEU A 136 9.61 -0.30 13.20
CA LEU A 136 9.48 1.06 12.68
C LEU A 136 10.79 1.57 12.04
N ALA A 137 11.94 1.32 12.68
CA ALA A 137 13.23 1.78 12.16
C ALA A 137 13.49 1.21 10.75
N THR A 138 13.24 -0.09 10.56
CA THR A 138 13.35 -0.76 9.26
C THR A 138 12.45 -0.10 8.18
N VAL A 139 11.26 0.35 8.55
CA VAL A 139 10.35 1.03 7.61
C VAL A 139 10.92 2.41 7.23
N LEU A 140 11.37 3.19 8.23
CA LEU A 140 11.92 4.53 8.01
C LEU A 140 13.21 4.49 7.18
N ASP A 141 14.09 3.53 7.46
CA ASP A 141 15.32 3.29 6.70
C ASP A 141 15.00 2.95 5.23
N GLY A 142 14.07 2.01 5.01
CA GLY A 142 13.63 1.65 3.66
C GLY A 142 13.00 2.81 2.88
N MET A 143 12.25 3.69 3.55
CA MET A 143 11.73 4.92 2.94
C MET A 143 12.85 5.88 2.56
N SER A 144 13.85 6.05 3.42
CA SER A 144 15.01 6.90 3.17
C SER A 144 15.82 6.40 1.97
N GLU A 145 16.11 5.09 1.92
CA GLU A 145 16.81 4.46 0.79
C GLU A 145 16.04 4.61 -0.53
N ALA A 146 14.71 4.39 -0.50
CA ALA A 146 13.87 4.55 -1.68
C ALA A 146 13.83 6.00 -2.18
N SER A 147 13.78 6.96 -1.26
CA SER A 147 13.86 8.38 -1.58
C SER A 147 15.23 8.75 -2.18
N ALA A 148 16.34 8.24 -1.62
CA ALA A 148 17.69 8.42 -2.15
C ALA A 148 17.85 7.79 -3.55
N ALA A 149 17.12 6.72 -3.85
CA ALA A 149 17.03 6.11 -5.18
C ALA A 149 16.12 6.90 -6.16
N GLY A 150 15.62 8.08 -5.78
CA GLY A 150 14.81 8.94 -6.62
C GLY A 150 13.31 8.60 -6.67
N MET A 151 12.83 7.72 -5.80
CA MET A 151 11.40 7.42 -5.74
C MET A 151 10.63 8.51 -4.97
N LYS A 152 9.46 8.88 -5.48
CA LYS A 152 8.54 9.78 -4.76
C LYS A 152 7.79 8.99 -3.69
N ILE A 153 7.89 9.44 -2.45
CA ILE A 153 7.23 8.82 -1.31
C ILE A 153 5.94 9.57 -0.98
N LYS A 154 4.85 8.82 -0.83
CA LYS A 154 3.60 9.28 -0.26
C LYS A 154 3.30 8.44 0.97
N VAL A 155 3.12 9.10 2.09
CA VAL A 155 2.78 8.46 3.36
C VAL A 155 1.26 8.48 3.52
N ASN A 156 0.67 7.33 3.78
CA ASN A 156 -0.74 7.20 4.12
C ASN A 156 -0.87 6.91 5.61
N MET A 157 -1.55 7.78 6.33
CA MET A 157 -1.88 7.62 7.75
C MET A 157 -3.38 7.40 7.91
N VAL A 158 -3.77 6.42 8.70
CA VAL A 158 -5.14 6.27 9.20
C VAL A 158 -5.20 6.84 10.62
N PRO A 159 -5.80 8.04 10.85
CA PRO A 159 -5.98 8.56 12.18
C PRO A 159 -6.97 7.70 12.98
N LEU A 160 -6.55 7.25 14.15
CA LEU A 160 -7.31 6.36 15.03
C LEU A 160 -7.46 7.00 16.40
N ARG A 161 -8.70 7.21 16.85
CA ARG A 161 -8.99 7.75 18.17
C ARG A 161 -8.37 6.88 19.27
N GLY A 162 -7.66 7.52 20.21
CA GLY A 162 -7.01 6.85 21.34
C GLY A 162 -5.78 6.00 20.99
N GLN A 163 -5.29 6.05 19.74
CA GLN A 163 -4.13 5.27 19.33
C GLN A 163 -2.98 6.11 18.73
N ASN A 164 -3.27 7.07 17.85
CA ASN A 164 -2.22 7.81 17.14
C ASN A 164 -2.58 9.26 16.76
N LEU A 165 -3.60 9.87 17.34
CA LEU A 165 -3.95 11.26 17.00
C LEU A 165 -2.86 12.26 17.39
N ASP A 166 -2.11 11.99 18.44
CA ASP A 166 -0.95 12.75 18.88
C ASP A 166 0.21 12.68 17.88
N GLN A 167 0.20 11.71 16.97
CA GLN A 167 1.22 11.50 15.95
C GLN A 167 0.94 12.24 14.63
N VAL A 168 -0.22 12.89 14.50
CA VAL A 168 -0.58 13.64 13.29
C VAL A 168 0.45 14.74 12.98
N MET A 169 0.76 15.58 13.96
CA MET A 169 1.75 16.66 13.76
C MET A 169 3.17 16.15 13.62
N PRO A 170 3.68 15.24 14.49
CA PRO A 170 5.01 14.66 14.28
C PRO A 170 5.20 14.02 12.92
N LEU A 171 4.20 13.28 12.42
CA LEU A 171 4.28 12.64 11.10
C LEU A 171 4.21 13.67 9.95
N LEU A 172 3.45 14.75 10.12
CA LEU A 172 3.42 15.86 9.17
C LEU A 172 4.80 16.53 9.06
N ASP A 173 5.39 16.88 10.20
CA ASP A 173 6.71 17.52 10.25
C ASP A 173 7.77 16.60 9.62
N TYR A 174 7.77 15.31 9.96
CA TYR A 174 8.65 14.30 9.36
C TYR A 174 8.53 14.26 7.82
N CYS A 175 7.30 14.30 7.31
CA CYS A 175 7.06 14.29 5.87
C CYS A 175 7.51 15.59 5.19
N LEU A 176 7.23 16.74 5.79
CA LEU A 176 7.63 18.05 5.25
C LEU A 176 9.15 18.18 5.17
N GLU A 177 9.88 17.80 6.22
CA GLU A 177 11.35 17.83 6.26
C GLU A 177 11.99 16.99 5.14
N ARG A 178 11.32 15.91 4.70
CA ARG A 178 11.83 14.96 3.69
C ARG A 178 11.24 15.15 2.30
N GLY A 179 10.32 16.11 2.14
CA GLY A 179 9.62 16.32 0.88
C GLY A 179 8.67 15.19 0.51
N TYR A 180 8.16 14.45 1.51
CA TYR A 180 7.16 13.41 1.32
C TYR A 180 5.75 14.00 1.31
N GLU A 181 4.84 13.40 0.56
CA GLU A 181 3.42 13.78 0.58
C GLU A 181 2.71 12.98 1.68
N LEU A 182 2.13 13.66 2.67
CA LEU A 182 1.28 13.03 3.68
C LEU A 182 -0.18 13.03 3.23
N ARG A 183 -0.85 11.91 3.45
CA ARG A 183 -2.29 11.72 3.21
C ARG A 183 -2.94 11.11 4.42
N PHE A 184 -4.03 11.69 4.83
CA PHE A 184 -4.92 11.08 5.81
C PHE A 184 -5.97 10.22 5.08
N ILE A 185 -6.20 9.02 5.60
CA ILE A 185 -7.22 8.10 5.10
C ILE A 185 -8.21 7.87 6.23
N GLU A 186 -9.44 8.30 6.02
CA GLU A 186 -10.51 8.05 6.99
C GLU A 186 -10.72 6.56 7.18
N LEU A 187 -10.88 6.12 8.43
CA LEU A 187 -11.15 4.73 8.75
C LEU A 187 -12.45 4.30 8.11
N MET A 188 -12.41 3.25 7.32
CA MET A 188 -13.58 2.74 6.59
C MET A 188 -14.26 1.60 7.35
N ARG A 189 -15.58 1.57 7.28
CA ARG A 189 -16.38 0.44 7.81
C ARG A 189 -16.27 -0.77 6.87
N MET A 190 -15.14 -1.46 6.93
CA MET A 190 -14.82 -2.61 6.08
C MET A 190 -14.36 -3.80 6.92
N GLY A 191 -14.43 -5.00 6.33
CA GLY A 191 -14.02 -6.22 7.00
C GLY A 191 -14.79 -6.41 8.33
N HIS A 192 -14.08 -6.64 9.41
CA HIS A 192 -14.68 -6.82 10.74
C HIS A 192 -15.39 -5.56 11.26
N LEU A 193 -14.90 -4.37 10.91
CA LEU A 193 -15.51 -3.10 11.32
C LEU A 193 -16.87 -2.83 10.66
N ALA A 194 -17.21 -3.54 9.57
CA ALA A 194 -18.54 -3.48 8.97
C ALA A 194 -19.61 -4.07 9.88
N ASN A 195 -19.24 -5.09 10.67
CA ASN A 195 -20.16 -5.86 11.52
C ASN A 195 -20.08 -5.44 13.01
N ASP A 196 -19.07 -4.66 13.40
CA ASP A 196 -18.89 -4.15 14.76
C ASP A 196 -18.88 -2.62 14.77
N SER A 197 -20.08 -2.05 14.90
CA SER A 197 -20.24 -0.59 14.93
C SER A 197 -19.58 0.06 16.15
N ASN A 198 -19.51 -0.62 17.28
CA ASN A 198 -18.86 -0.10 18.47
C ASN A 198 -17.35 -0.02 18.30
N ALA A 199 -16.71 -1.11 17.82
CA ALA A 199 -15.29 -1.14 17.52
C ALA A 199 -14.91 -0.07 16.47
N PHE A 200 -15.77 0.16 15.47
CA PHE A 200 -15.57 1.23 14.50
C PHE A 200 -15.64 2.61 15.16
N LEU A 201 -16.73 2.94 15.88
CA LEU A 201 -16.94 4.26 16.46
C LEU A 201 -15.90 4.63 17.52
N GLN A 202 -15.39 3.65 18.26
CA GLN A 202 -14.32 3.88 19.25
C GLN A 202 -13.01 4.36 18.60
N GLN A 203 -12.75 3.99 17.36
CA GLN A 203 -11.52 4.31 16.65
C GLN A 203 -11.70 5.41 15.60
N PHE A 204 -12.91 5.63 15.14
CA PHE A 204 -13.22 6.53 14.02
C PHE A 204 -12.93 8.00 14.36
N VAL A 205 -12.30 8.67 13.40
CA VAL A 205 -12.06 10.11 13.36
C VAL A 205 -12.56 10.60 12.01
N SER A 206 -13.48 11.56 12.00
CA SER A 206 -13.88 12.25 10.78
C SER A 206 -12.76 13.22 10.37
N LEU A 207 -12.40 13.22 9.10
CA LEU A 207 -11.41 14.10 8.51
C LEU A 207 -12.02 15.36 7.92
#